data_2bb671d4d3fd9dfe12976978daab8d4c
#
_entry.id   2bb671d4d3fd9dfe12976978daab8d4c
#
_cell.length_a   1.000
_cell.length_b   1.000
_cell.length_c   1.000
_cell.angle_alpha   90.00
_cell.angle_beta   90.00
_cell.angle_gamma   90.00
#
_symmetry.space_group_name_H-M   'P 1'
#
loop_
_entity.id
_entity.type
_entity.pdbx_description
1 polymer ?
#
loop_
_entity_poly.entity_id
_entity_poly.type
_entity_poly.pdbx_seq_one_letter_code
_entity_poly.pdbx_strand_id
1 'polypeptide(L)'
;MVRLRTGAVNTMSKRLILSVDPGKASGICLFEYEKGYEPKLIWSGEYQQNEYAQPIRNAFVSYVQYGMPIDIVCERFTINAQTVRNSQAPYSLEQIGILKQIMLDHKIDPDTIIFQSPADAKAMFSNEKLKKLGFWHKGGEGHALDAIRHAVLRLAKIGWIPTKLLD
;
A
#
# COMPACT_ATOMS: atom_id res chain seq x y z
N MET A 1 47.99 18.78 -4.62
CA MET A 1 47.10 17.73 -5.19
C MET A 1 45.95 17.48 -4.21
N VAL A 2 44.83 18.18 -4.38
CA VAL A 2 43.69 18.13 -3.46
C VAL A 2 42.79 17.01 -3.94
N ARG A 3 42.64 15.95 -3.13
CA ARG A 3 41.65 14.89 -3.36
C ARG A 3 40.28 15.41 -2.98
N LEU A 4 39.46 15.75 -3.97
CA LEU A 4 38.03 15.92 -3.81
C LEU A 4 37.43 14.56 -3.38
N ARG A 5 37.01 14.47 -2.11
CA ARG A 5 36.12 13.41 -1.66
C ARG A 5 34.76 13.67 -2.31
N THR A 6 34.46 12.97 -3.38
CA THR A 6 33.06 12.82 -3.86
C THR A 6 32.33 12.03 -2.80
N GLY A 7 31.67 12.74 -1.90
CA GLY A 7 30.68 12.13 -1.03
C GLY A 7 29.57 11.59 -1.93
N ALA A 8 29.48 10.28 -2.06
CA ALA A 8 28.28 9.64 -2.64
C ALA A 8 27.10 10.06 -1.74
N VAL A 9 26.29 10.99 -2.24
CA VAL A 9 25.01 11.33 -1.63
C VAL A 9 24.20 10.04 -1.73
N ASN A 10 23.93 9.46 -0.57
CA ASN A 10 23.12 8.23 -0.45
C ASN A 10 21.67 8.59 -0.81
N THR A 11 21.37 8.62 -2.11
CA THR A 11 20.08 9.03 -2.67
C THR A 11 19.02 7.93 -2.58
N MET A 12 19.18 6.93 -1.70
CA MET A 12 18.27 5.79 -1.59
C MET A 12 17.60 5.69 -0.22
N SER A 13 16.99 6.77 0.23
CA SER A 13 16.26 6.70 1.49
C SER A 13 14.74 6.67 1.31
N LYS A 14 14.21 7.29 0.26
CA LYS A 14 12.76 7.38 0.00
C LYS A 14 12.22 6.22 -0.83
N ARG A 15 11.05 5.74 -0.44
CA ARG A 15 10.27 4.73 -1.19
C ARG A 15 8.79 5.02 -1.15
N LEU A 16 8.08 4.49 -2.12
CA LEU A 16 6.62 4.47 -2.15
C LEU A 16 6.12 3.13 -1.61
N ILE A 17 4.95 3.16 -0.97
CA ILE A 17 4.18 1.97 -0.60
C ILE A 17 2.78 2.16 -1.15
N LEU A 18 2.47 1.41 -2.20
CA LEU A 18 1.13 1.31 -2.75
C LEU A 18 0.44 0.12 -2.09
N SER A 19 -0.68 0.35 -1.44
CA SER A 19 -1.44 -0.71 -0.78
C SER A 19 -2.86 -0.79 -1.32
N VAL A 20 -3.34 -2.02 -1.50
CA VAL A 20 -4.61 -2.33 -2.13
C VAL A 20 -5.37 -3.35 -1.29
N ASP A 21 -6.62 -3.03 -0.98
CA ASP A 21 -7.65 -3.95 -0.49
C ASP A 21 -8.63 -4.22 -1.65
N PRO A 22 -8.48 -5.38 -2.36
CA PRO A 22 -9.22 -5.63 -3.59
C PRO A 22 -10.62 -6.15 -3.32
N GLY A 23 -11.64 -5.57 -3.98
CA GLY A 23 -13.03 -5.97 -3.87
C GLY A 23 -13.92 -5.35 -4.93
N LYS A 24 -15.24 -5.46 -4.78
CA LYS A 24 -16.20 -4.75 -5.61
C LYS A 24 -16.04 -3.24 -5.48
N ALA A 25 -15.88 -2.77 -4.26
CA ALA A 25 -15.27 -1.49 -3.93
C ALA A 25 -13.87 -1.80 -3.39
N SER A 26 -12.84 -1.20 -3.96
CA SER A 26 -11.46 -1.43 -3.56
C SER A 26 -10.91 -0.26 -2.78
N GLY A 27 -10.24 -0.54 -1.68
CA GLY A 27 -9.44 0.45 -0.97
C GLY A 27 -8.04 0.56 -1.57
N ILE A 28 -7.57 1.78 -1.78
CA ILE A 28 -6.21 2.01 -2.27
C ILE A 28 -5.60 3.18 -1.49
N CYS A 29 -4.33 3.06 -1.15
CA CYS A 29 -3.58 4.17 -0.58
C CYS A 29 -2.13 4.18 -1.07
N LEU A 30 -1.53 5.37 -1.04
CA LEU A 30 -0.13 5.58 -1.35
C LEU A 30 0.55 6.29 -0.19
N PHE A 31 1.64 5.70 0.29
CA PHE A 31 2.54 6.31 1.27
C PHE A 31 3.90 6.62 0.63
N GLU A 32 4.52 7.69 1.11
CA GLU A 32 5.95 7.95 0.98
C GLU A 32 6.61 7.67 2.33
N TYR A 33 7.71 6.98 2.32
CA TYR A 33 8.49 6.67 3.50
C TYR A 33 9.98 6.85 3.26
N GLU A 34 10.65 7.44 4.24
CA GLU A 34 12.10 7.53 4.31
C GLU A 34 12.55 7.00 5.67
N LYS A 35 13.57 6.13 5.67
CA LYS A 35 14.07 5.52 6.91
C LYS A 35 14.54 6.60 7.89
N GLY A 36 14.02 6.55 9.11
CA GLY A 36 14.31 7.53 10.17
C GLY A 36 13.35 8.72 10.22
N TYR A 37 12.39 8.79 9.29
CA TYR A 37 11.36 9.83 9.28
C TYR A 37 9.96 9.23 9.44
N GLU A 38 8.99 10.07 9.83
CA GLU A 38 7.59 9.67 9.86
C GLU A 38 7.07 9.43 8.43
N PRO A 39 6.34 8.34 8.19
CA PRO A 39 5.75 8.09 6.89
C PRO A 39 4.65 9.11 6.58
N LYS A 40 4.52 9.46 5.32
CA LYS A 40 3.54 10.40 4.83
C LYS A 40 2.47 9.68 4.01
N LEU A 41 1.23 9.72 4.44
CA LEU A 41 0.10 9.32 3.61
C LEU A 41 -0.11 10.39 2.52
N ILE A 42 0.13 10.03 1.27
CA ILE A 42 -0.02 10.93 0.12
C ILE A 42 -1.50 11.06 -0.25
N TRP A 43 -2.17 9.91 -0.39
CA TRP A 43 -3.60 9.82 -0.61
C TRP A 43 -4.15 8.44 -0.23
N SER A 44 -5.44 8.38 -0.01
CA SER A 44 -6.22 7.14 0.12
C SER A 44 -7.63 7.35 -0.42
N GLY A 45 -8.27 6.27 -0.84
CA GLY A 45 -9.63 6.33 -1.35
C GLY A 45 -10.24 4.96 -1.57
N GLU A 46 -11.57 4.96 -1.79
CA GLU A 46 -12.32 3.80 -2.23
C GLU A 46 -12.76 4.00 -3.67
N TYR A 47 -12.60 2.97 -4.48
CA TYR A 47 -12.81 3.02 -5.91
C TYR A 47 -13.71 1.87 -6.34
N GLN A 48 -14.70 2.16 -7.14
CA GLN A 48 -15.54 1.14 -7.75
C GLN A 48 -14.75 0.35 -8.80
N GLN A 49 -15.25 -0.80 -9.19
CA GLN A 49 -14.57 -1.73 -10.10
C GLN A 49 -14.02 -1.09 -11.37
N ASN A 50 -14.76 -0.14 -11.97
CA ASN A 50 -14.35 0.54 -13.21
C ASN A 50 -13.38 1.72 -12.99
N GLU A 51 -13.17 2.16 -11.76
CA GLU A 51 -12.31 3.29 -11.40
C GLU A 51 -10.96 2.86 -10.82
N TYR A 52 -10.84 1.59 -10.45
CA TYR A 52 -9.73 1.01 -9.70
C TYR A 52 -8.36 1.18 -10.39
N ALA A 53 -8.29 1.04 -11.70
CA ALA A 53 -7.02 1.02 -12.43
C ALA A 53 -6.31 2.39 -12.45
N GLN A 54 -7.08 3.49 -12.52
CA GLN A 54 -6.51 4.82 -12.72
C GLN A 54 -5.63 5.30 -11.56
N PRO A 55 -6.05 5.22 -10.28
CA PRO A 55 -5.18 5.61 -9.17
C PRO A 55 -3.91 4.76 -9.07
N ILE A 56 -3.97 3.48 -9.42
CA ILE A 56 -2.80 2.61 -9.46
C ILE A 56 -1.83 3.08 -10.57
N ARG A 57 -2.33 3.33 -11.78
CA ARG A 57 -1.51 3.87 -12.88
C ARG A 57 -0.85 5.19 -12.51
N ASN A 58 -1.56 6.07 -11.84
CA ASN A 58 -1.00 7.36 -11.37
C ASN A 58 0.14 7.16 -10.37
N ALA A 59 0.03 6.19 -9.45
CA ALA A 59 1.11 5.85 -8.53
C ALA A 59 2.36 5.34 -9.27
N PHE A 60 2.19 4.53 -10.32
CA PHE A 60 3.29 4.04 -11.14
C PHE A 60 3.94 5.11 -12.01
N VAL A 61 3.18 6.09 -12.48
CA VAL A 61 3.75 7.26 -13.17
C VAL A 61 4.72 7.99 -12.24
N SER A 62 4.33 8.22 -10.99
CA SER A 62 5.20 8.84 -9.99
C SER A 62 6.45 8.00 -9.70
N TYR A 63 6.31 6.66 -9.61
CA TYR A 63 7.44 5.75 -9.48
C TYR A 63 8.45 5.89 -10.63
N VAL A 64 7.97 5.86 -11.87
CA VAL A 64 8.82 5.98 -13.06
C VAL A 64 9.46 7.35 -13.14
N GLN A 65 8.69 8.42 -12.90
CA GLN A 65 9.15 9.80 -13.04
C GLN A 65 10.24 10.17 -12.05
N TYR A 66 10.13 9.69 -10.81
CA TYR A 66 11.06 10.06 -9.73
C TYR A 66 12.09 8.99 -9.40
N GLY A 67 12.01 7.81 -10.04
CA GLY A 67 12.95 6.71 -9.80
C GLY A 67 12.92 6.16 -8.36
N MET A 68 11.83 6.40 -7.63
CA MET A 68 11.70 5.91 -6.26
C MET A 68 11.30 4.43 -6.25
N PRO A 69 11.94 3.57 -5.44
CA PRO A 69 11.49 2.20 -5.28
C PRO A 69 10.06 2.16 -4.72
N ILE A 70 9.25 1.21 -5.20
CA ILE A 70 7.87 1.02 -4.77
C ILE A 70 7.67 -0.39 -4.22
N ASP A 71 7.11 -0.47 -3.01
CA ASP A 71 6.58 -1.72 -2.47
C ASP A 71 5.08 -1.79 -2.80
N ILE A 72 4.65 -2.90 -3.37
CA ILE A 72 3.25 -3.14 -3.70
C ILE A 72 2.70 -4.15 -2.70
N VAL A 73 1.75 -3.70 -1.90
CA VAL A 73 1.09 -4.48 -0.87
C VAL A 73 -0.35 -4.76 -1.28
N CYS A 74 -0.80 -5.97 -1.12
CA CYS A 74 -2.17 -6.35 -1.44
C CYS A 74 -2.75 -7.21 -0.32
N GLU A 75 -3.99 -6.94 0.08
CA GLU A 75 -4.71 -7.86 0.95
C GLU A 75 -4.84 -9.22 0.25
N ARG A 76 -4.52 -10.28 1.01
CA ARG A 76 -4.65 -11.65 0.49
C ARG A 76 -6.11 -12.05 0.40
N PHE A 77 -6.56 -12.34 -0.79
CA PHE A 77 -7.86 -12.94 -1.00
C PHE A 77 -7.75 -14.46 -0.99
N THR A 78 -8.57 -15.12 -0.18
CA THR A 78 -8.64 -16.59 -0.09
C THR A 78 -10.02 -17.06 -0.51
N ILE A 79 -10.08 -17.98 -1.47
CA ILE A 79 -11.33 -18.63 -1.88
C ILE A 79 -11.68 -19.68 -0.82
N ASN A 80 -12.81 -19.50 -0.17
CA ASN A 80 -13.39 -20.44 0.76
C ASN A 80 -14.93 -20.44 0.62
N ALA A 81 -15.62 -21.32 1.32
CA ALA A 81 -17.07 -21.43 1.24
C ALA A 81 -17.82 -20.13 1.57
N GLN A 82 -17.29 -19.31 2.45
CA GLN A 82 -17.89 -18.03 2.83
C GLN A 82 -17.68 -16.95 1.75
N THR A 83 -16.46 -16.83 1.19
CA THR A 83 -16.19 -15.86 0.13
C THR A 83 -16.95 -16.18 -1.17
N VAL A 84 -17.15 -17.46 -1.47
CA VAL A 84 -17.99 -17.91 -2.59
C VAL A 84 -19.44 -17.53 -2.34
N ARG A 85 -19.97 -17.77 -1.14
CA ARG A 85 -21.38 -17.43 -0.80
C ARG A 85 -21.64 -15.93 -0.87
N ASN A 86 -20.66 -15.12 -0.49
CA ASN A 86 -20.79 -13.65 -0.48
C ASN A 86 -20.58 -13.03 -1.87
N SER A 87 -20.37 -13.83 -2.92
CA SER A 87 -20.13 -13.37 -4.30
C SER A 87 -18.99 -12.35 -4.44
N GLN A 88 -18.04 -12.34 -3.50
CA GLN A 88 -16.92 -11.42 -3.51
C GLN A 88 -15.74 -11.95 -4.37
N ALA A 89 -15.67 -13.28 -4.55
CA ALA A 89 -14.55 -13.93 -5.19
C ALA A 89 -14.19 -13.38 -6.59
N PRO A 90 -15.14 -13.17 -7.52
CA PRO A 90 -14.81 -12.67 -8.85
C PRO A 90 -14.14 -11.30 -8.81
N TYR A 91 -14.71 -10.37 -8.05
CA TYR A 91 -14.23 -8.98 -8.00
C TYR A 91 -12.81 -8.87 -7.45
N SER A 92 -12.52 -9.52 -6.33
CA SER A 92 -11.18 -9.45 -5.73
C SER A 92 -10.12 -10.06 -6.66
N LEU A 93 -10.41 -11.18 -7.31
CA LEU A 93 -9.50 -11.81 -8.27
C LEU A 93 -9.29 -10.97 -9.53
N GLU A 94 -10.36 -10.36 -10.06
CA GLU A 94 -10.29 -9.44 -11.20
C GLU A 94 -9.41 -8.23 -10.87
N GLN A 95 -9.59 -7.63 -9.69
CA GLN A 95 -8.79 -6.48 -9.27
C GLN A 95 -7.32 -6.84 -9.08
N ILE A 96 -7.01 -8.01 -8.51
CA ILE A 96 -5.63 -8.50 -8.43
C ILE A 96 -5.06 -8.73 -9.83
N GLY A 97 -5.85 -9.26 -10.77
CA GLY A 97 -5.45 -9.42 -12.16
C GLY A 97 -5.10 -8.10 -12.84
N ILE A 98 -5.94 -7.08 -12.64
CA ILE A 98 -5.70 -5.72 -13.16
C ILE A 98 -4.42 -5.13 -12.55
N LEU A 99 -4.22 -5.27 -11.24
CA LEU A 99 -3.00 -4.81 -10.57
C LEU A 99 -1.75 -5.45 -11.20
N LYS A 100 -1.75 -6.76 -11.39
CA LYS A 100 -0.66 -7.50 -12.03
C LYS A 100 -0.40 -7.03 -13.47
N GLN A 101 -1.47 -6.79 -14.23
CA GLN A 101 -1.34 -6.29 -15.60
C GLN A 101 -0.71 -4.89 -15.62
N ILE A 102 -1.14 -3.98 -14.74
CA ILE A 102 -0.54 -2.64 -14.64
C ILE A 102 0.94 -2.73 -14.26
N MET A 103 1.32 -3.65 -13.36
CA MET A 103 2.73 -3.89 -13.02
C MET A 103 3.54 -4.32 -14.25
N LEU A 104 3.04 -5.27 -15.02
CA LEU A 104 3.69 -5.73 -16.26
C LEU A 104 3.85 -4.58 -17.29
N ASP A 105 2.84 -3.74 -17.45
CA ASP A 105 2.88 -2.57 -18.33
C ASP A 105 4.04 -1.62 -17.95
N HIS A 106 4.40 -1.58 -16.67
CA HIS A 106 5.50 -0.78 -16.11
C HIS A 106 6.79 -1.58 -15.89
N LYS A 107 6.88 -2.80 -16.42
CA LYS A 107 8.04 -3.71 -16.30
C LYS A 107 8.40 -4.06 -14.85
N ILE A 108 7.39 -4.14 -13.99
CA ILE A 108 7.51 -4.60 -12.60
C ILE A 108 7.01 -6.04 -12.55
N ASP A 109 7.79 -6.92 -11.92
CA ASP A 109 7.44 -8.32 -11.75
C ASP A 109 6.25 -8.46 -10.79
N PRO A 110 5.11 -9.03 -11.23
CA PRO A 110 3.95 -9.27 -10.37
C PRO A 110 4.21 -10.19 -9.18
N ASP A 111 5.26 -11.01 -9.22
CA ASP A 111 5.61 -11.88 -8.11
C ASP A 111 6.22 -11.10 -6.92
N THR A 112 6.54 -9.83 -7.13
CA THR A 112 6.98 -8.93 -6.05
C THR A 112 5.85 -8.39 -5.18
N ILE A 113 4.58 -8.67 -5.51
CA ILE A 113 3.44 -8.27 -4.66
C ILE A 113 3.56 -8.92 -3.28
N ILE A 114 3.46 -8.08 -2.27
CA ILE A 114 3.49 -8.50 -0.86
C ILE A 114 2.06 -8.74 -0.40
N PHE A 115 1.63 -10.00 -0.42
CA PHE A 115 0.31 -10.36 0.09
C PHE A 115 0.29 -10.44 1.61
N GLN A 116 -0.69 -9.78 2.24
CA GLN A 116 -0.86 -9.76 3.68
C GLN A 116 -2.25 -10.27 4.07
N SER A 117 -2.32 -10.95 5.22
CA SER A 117 -3.58 -11.41 5.80
C SER A 117 -4.40 -10.22 6.33
N PRO A 118 -5.74 -10.15 6.04
CA PRO A 118 -6.60 -9.14 6.63
C PRO A 118 -6.64 -9.22 8.17
N ALA A 119 -6.55 -10.41 8.74
CA ALA A 119 -6.55 -10.61 10.19
C ALA A 119 -5.33 -9.97 10.85
N ASP A 120 -4.14 -10.13 10.26
CA ASP A 120 -2.90 -9.58 10.81
C ASP A 120 -2.91 -8.04 10.81
N ALA A 121 -3.37 -7.44 9.72
CA ALA A 121 -3.45 -5.99 9.59
C ALA A 121 -4.44 -5.38 10.60
N LYS A 122 -5.63 -5.97 10.75
CA LYS A 122 -6.65 -5.52 11.70
C LYS A 122 -6.25 -5.73 13.16
N ALA A 123 -5.61 -6.85 13.48
CA ALA A 123 -5.13 -7.13 14.83
C ALA A 123 -4.02 -6.16 15.26
N MET A 124 -3.12 -5.80 14.34
CA MET A 124 -2.01 -4.91 14.66
C MET A 124 -2.40 -3.43 14.69
N PHE A 125 -3.28 -2.99 13.79
CA PHE A 125 -3.65 -1.58 13.64
C PHE A 125 -5.17 -1.38 13.70
N SER A 126 -5.71 -1.22 14.92
CA SER A 126 -7.11 -0.84 15.16
C SER A 126 -7.40 0.58 14.68
N ASN A 127 -8.68 0.96 14.65
CA ASN A 127 -9.09 2.34 14.32
C ASN A 127 -8.48 3.36 15.29
N GLU A 128 -8.40 3.02 16.59
CA GLU A 128 -7.83 3.88 17.62
C GLU A 128 -6.34 4.12 17.36
N LYS A 129 -5.61 3.07 16.98
CA LYS A 129 -4.20 3.20 16.61
C LYS A 129 -4.01 4.06 15.36
N LEU A 130 -4.84 3.85 14.32
CA LEU A 130 -4.80 4.70 13.12
C LEU A 130 -5.11 6.18 13.44
N LYS A 131 -6.04 6.45 14.36
CA LYS A 131 -6.31 7.82 14.85
C LYS A 131 -5.11 8.43 15.54
N LYS A 132 -4.46 7.71 16.45
CA LYS A 132 -3.23 8.17 17.12
C LYS A 132 -2.11 8.46 16.12
N LEU A 133 -1.99 7.64 15.08
CA LEU A 133 -1.00 7.84 14.01
C LEU A 133 -1.34 9.00 13.05
N GLY A 134 -2.59 9.47 13.06
CA GLY A 134 -3.06 10.51 12.14
C GLY A 134 -3.41 10.00 10.74
N PHE A 135 -3.60 8.69 10.58
CA PHE A 135 -3.93 8.05 9.29
C PHE A 135 -5.40 7.66 9.17
N TRP A 136 -6.17 7.84 10.22
CA TRP A 136 -7.60 7.56 10.19
C TRP A 136 -8.38 8.72 9.57
N HIS A 137 -9.35 8.39 8.73
CA HIS A 137 -10.34 9.35 8.22
C HIS A 137 -11.74 8.74 8.26
N LYS A 138 -12.74 9.61 8.28
CA LYS A 138 -14.14 9.22 8.17
C LYS A 138 -14.54 9.19 6.69
N GLY A 139 -15.29 8.17 6.28
CA GLY A 139 -15.87 8.05 4.95
C GLY A 139 -15.75 6.65 4.38
N GLY A 140 -16.58 6.35 3.38
CA GLY A 140 -16.64 5.08 2.70
C GLY A 140 -17.10 3.90 3.55
N GLU A 141 -16.95 2.71 3.00
CA GLU A 141 -17.28 1.44 3.65
C GLU A 141 -16.14 0.85 4.48
N GLY A 142 -14.99 1.52 4.52
CA GLY A 142 -13.81 1.14 5.31
C GLY A 142 -12.70 0.46 4.51
N HIS A 143 -12.86 0.24 3.22
CA HIS A 143 -11.82 -0.37 2.37
C HIS A 143 -10.55 0.48 2.27
N ALA A 144 -10.68 1.82 2.21
CA ALA A 144 -9.52 2.71 2.24
C ALA A 144 -8.74 2.57 3.55
N LEU A 145 -9.43 2.40 4.69
CA LEU A 145 -8.78 2.17 5.98
C LEU A 145 -8.12 0.79 6.05
N ASP A 146 -8.69 -0.23 5.42
CA ASP A 146 -8.07 -1.55 5.32
C ASP A 146 -6.79 -1.48 4.47
N ALA A 147 -6.79 -0.77 3.35
CA ALA A 147 -5.58 -0.51 2.58
C ALA A 147 -4.52 0.24 3.41
N ILE A 148 -4.91 1.24 4.19
CA ILE A 148 -4.00 1.96 5.10
C ILE A 148 -3.41 1.01 6.15
N ARG A 149 -4.20 0.12 6.76
CA ARG A 149 -3.70 -0.88 7.73
C ARG A 149 -2.61 -1.76 7.13
N HIS A 150 -2.81 -2.22 5.90
CA HIS A 150 -1.83 -3.01 5.18
C HIS A 150 -0.54 -2.24 4.87
N ALA A 151 -0.64 -0.97 4.47
CA ALA A 151 0.52 -0.11 4.26
C ALA A 151 1.29 0.12 5.57
N VAL A 152 0.60 0.42 6.67
CA VAL A 152 1.21 0.65 8.00
C VAL A 152 1.85 -0.63 8.54
N LEU A 153 1.24 -1.79 8.32
CA LEU A 153 1.84 -3.08 8.64
C LEU A 153 3.15 -3.31 7.85
N ARG A 154 3.16 -2.94 6.56
CA ARG A 154 4.39 -3.01 5.76
C ARG A 154 5.47 -2.07 6.30
N LEU A 155 5.13 -0.84 6.62
CA LEU A 155 6.04 0.15 7.22
C LEU A 155 6.69 -0.41 8.50
N ALA A 156 5.90 -1.00 9.40
CA ALA A 156 6.42 -1.62 10.61
C ALA A 156 7.37 -2.79 10.29
N LYS A 157 7.05 -3.63 9.31
CA LYS A 157 7.89 -4.78 8.88
C LYS A 157 9.23 -4.35 8.25
N ILE A 158 9.30 -3.13 7.67
CA ILE A 158 10.55 -2.60 7.12
C ILE A 158 11.31 -1.68 8.08
N GLY A 159 10.90 -1.65 9.34
CA GLY A 159 11.63 -1.05 10.45
C GLY A 159 11.17 0.36 10.85
N TRP A 160 10.00 0.84 10.36
CA TRP A 160 9.40 2.02 10.96
C TRP A 160 8.84 1.69 12.34
N ILE A 161 9.19 2.49 13.34
CA ILE A 161 8.70 2.36 14.71
C ILE A 161 7.66 3.45 14.95
N PRO A 162 6.37 3.09 15.14
CA PRO A 162 5.31 4.07 15.38
C PRO A 162 5.39 4.59 16.82
N THR A 163 6.30 5.52 17.09
CA THR A 163 6.58 6.04 18.44
C THR A 163 5.34 6.59 19.13
N LYS A 164 4.39 7.16 18.38
CA LYS A 164 3.10 7.66 18.90
C LYS A 164 2.21 6.57 19.52
N LEU A 165 2.55 5.28 19.35
CA LEU A 165 1.82 4.15 19.96
C LEU A 165 2.52 3.59 21.19
N LEU A 166 3.68 4.13 21.56
CA LEU A 166 4.47 3.65 22.70
C LEU A 166 4.09 4.33 24.03
N ASP A 167 3.24 5.38 23.97
CA ASP A 167 2.76 6.15 25.12
C ASP A 167 1.45 5.56 25.70
#